data_f7e21aab6fd8f21a0d3137099f322667
#
_entry.id   f7e21aab6fd8f21a0d3137099f322667
#
_cell.length_a   1.000
_cell.length_b   1.000
_cell.length_c   1.000
_cell.angle_alpha   90.00
_cell.angle_beta   90.00
_cell.angle_gamma   90.00
#
_symmetry.space_group_name_H-M   'P 1'
#
loop_
_entity.id
_entity.type
_entity.pdbx_description
1 polymer ?
#
loop_
_entity_poly.entity_id
_entity_poly.type
_entity_poly.pdbx_seq_one_letter_code
_entity_poly.pdbx_strand_id
1 'polypeptide(L)'
;LDIYAIVLSTNIAIIIMLLMSVIVVGVLLTVEQVKNEKIAELVLTRFEDIVLHAAEEAPIDVIVKLDEVSSEPVEIKVNKTTVTVRVFRRNIVVSKSTTLPTKVEFNYTGLLPASCILHFRKLGNDKVIINVERC
;
A
#
# COMPACT_ATOMS: atom_id res chain seq x y z
N LEU A 1 15.04 -0.95 58.56
CA LEU A 1 13.86 -0.17 58.41
C LEU A 1 13.51 0.09 56.97
N ASP A 2 14.48 0.44 56.22
CA ASP A 2 14.24 0.99 54.92
C ASP A 2 14.50 0.03 53.75
N ILE A 3 14.90 -1.20 54.11
CA ILE A 3 15.14 -2.25 53.11
C ILE A 3 13.84 -2.59 52.33
N TYR A 4 12.72 -2.70 53.04
CA TYR A 4 11.43 -2.94 52.39
C TYR A 4 10.99 -1.78 51.52
N ALA A 5 11.18 -0.54 51.98
CA ALA A 5 10.86 0.65 51.21
C ALA A 5 11.74 0.77 49.94
N ILE A 6 13.04 0.46 50.08
CA ILE A 6 13.98 0.47 48.95
C ILE A 6 13.64 -0.61 47.92
N VAL A 7 13.39 -1.84 48.41
CA VAL A 7 13.00 -2.96 47.55
C VAL A 7 11.67 -2.67 46.83
N LEU A 8 10.69 -2.16 47.54
CA LEU A 8 9.39 -1.79 47.00
C LEU A 8 9.52 -0.67 45.97
N SER A 9 10.31 0.36 46.28
CA SER A 9 10.57 1.48 45.32
C SER A 9 11.29 1.00 44.07
N THR A 10 12.27 0.10 44.19
CA THR A 10 12.97 -0.48 43.05
C THR A 10 12.05 -1.32 42.19
N ASN A 11 11.18 -2.14 42.80
CA ASN A 11 10.21 -2.93 42.06
C ASN A 11 9.19 -2.06 41.29
N ILE A 12 8.71 -0.99 41.94
CA ILE A 12 7.82 -0.03 41.31
C ILE A 12 8.51 0.65 40.11
N ALA A 13 9.76 1.05 40.27
CA ALA A 13 10.55 1.66 39.17
C ALA A 13 10.71 0.71 38.00
N ILE A 14 11.00 -0.56 38.23
CA ILE A 14 11.12 -1.58 37.19
C ILE A 14 9.78 -1.77 36.46
N ILE A 15 8.69 -1.86 37.20
CA ILE A 15 7.34 -1.99 36.62
C ILE A 15 7.00 -0.79 35.71
N ILE A 16 7.29 0.41 36.22
CA ILE A 16 7.05 1.64 35.43
C ILE A 16 7.89 1.64 34.16
N MET A 17 9.15 1.26 34.24
CA MET A 17 10.03 1.17 33.05
C MET A 17 9.51 0.15 32.03
N LEU A 18 9.05 -1.02 32.48
CA LEU A 18 8.46 -2.03 31.59
C LEU A 18 7.19 -1.53 30.94
N LEU A 19 6.30 -0.88 31.68
CA LEU A 19 5.07 -0.30 31.17
C LEU A 19 5.36 0.79 30.10
N MET A 20 6.32 1.67 30.40
CA MET A 20 6.72 2.71 29.44
C MET A 20 7.31 2.11 28.17
N SER A 21 8.11 1.06 28.28
CA SER A 21 8.67 0.36 27.12
C SER A 21 7.57 -0.24 26.25
N VAL A 22 6.56 -0.87 26.84
CA VAL A 22 5.41 -1.44 26.12
C VAL A 22 4.64 -0.34 25.40
N ILE A 23 4.39 0.79 26.06
CA ILE A 23 3.68 1.92 25.45
C ILE A 23 4.46 2.49 24.28
N VAL A 24 5.76 2.71 24.42
CA VAL A 24 6.62 3.23 23.34
C VAL A 24 6.63 2.29 22.15
N VAL A 25 6.79 0.99 22.36
CA VAL A 25 6.76 -0.01 21.28
C VAL A 25 5.39 -0.02 20.60
N GLY A 26 4.31 0.03 21.39
CA GLY A 26 2.94 0.08 20.85
C GLY A 26 2.70 1.31 19.98
N VAL A 27 3.15 2.48 20.43
CA VAL A 27 3.04 3.74 19.64
C VAL A 27 3.83 3.65 18.35
N LEU A 28 5.08 3.16 18.41
CA LEU A 28 5.92 3.02 17.22
C LEU A 28 5.30 2.07 16.19
N LEU A 29 4.76 0.93 16.61
CA LEU A 29 4.09 -0.03 15.75
C LEU A 29 2.84 0.59 15.11
N THR A 30 2.05 1.32 15.87
CA THR A 30 0.84 2.00 15.39
C THR A 30 1.18 3.06 14.35
N VAL A 31 2.20 3.89 14.60
CA VAL A 31 2.66 4.92 13.67
C VAL A 31 3.12 4.29 12.35
N GLU A 32 3.88 3.20 12.42
CA GLU A 32 4.36 2.50 11.23
C GLU A 32 3.22 1.88 10.42
N GLN A 33 2.24 1.28 11.09
CA GLN A 33 1.05 0.72 10.46
C GLN A 33 0.22 1.81 9.74
N VAL A 34 -0.05 2.94 10.39
CA VAL A 34 -0.77 4.06 9.79
C VAL A 34 -0.01 4.60 8.57
N LYS A 35 1.30 4.69 8.66
CA LYS A 35 2.15 5.15 7.56
C LYS A 35 2.08 4.21 6.35
N ASN A 36 2.11 2.90 6.57
CA ASN A 36 2.00 1.90 5.52
C ASN A 36 0.61 1.90 4.87
N GLU A 37 -0.46 2.03 5.65
CA GLU A 37 -1.82 2.17 5.14
C GLU A 37 -1.97 3.41 4.26
N LYS A 38 -1.40 4.52 4.67
CA LYS A 38 -1.42 5.77 3.89
C LYS A 38 -0.67 5.63 2.57
N ILE A 39 0.46 4.93 2.56
CA ILE A 39 1.20 4.64 1.33
C ILE A 39 0.36 3.80 0.37
N ALA A 40 -0.28 2.75 0.86
CA ALA A 40 -1.15 1.90 0.06
C ALA A 40 -2.34 2.68 -0.51
N GLU A 41 -2.96 3.55 0.28
CA GLU A 41 -4.04 4.41 -0.14
C GLU A 41 -3.59 5.39 -1.24
N LEU A 42 -2.43 6.00 -1.11
CA LEU A 42 -1.87 6.89 -2.13
C LEU A 42 -1.57 6.16 -3.44
N VAL A 43 -1.00 4.96 -3.37
CA VAL A 43 -0.74 4.13 -4.54
C VAL A 43 -2.05 3.79 -5.25
N LEU A 44 -3.06 3.38 -4.50
CA LEU A 44 -4.38 3.05 -5.04
C LEU A 44 -5.04 4.26 -5.70
N THR A 45 -4.98 5.43 -5.06
CA THR A 45 -5.54 6.67 -5.61
C THR A 45 -4.85 7.07 -6.92
N ARG A 46 -3.54 6.99 -6.97
CA ARG A 46 -2.79 7.29 -8.20
C ARG A 46 -3.11 6.30 -9.31
N PHE A 47 -3.22 5.04 -8.99
CA PHE A 47 -3.60 4.01 -9.94
C PHE A 47 -5.01 4.25 -10.49
N GLU A 48 -5.96 4.55 -9.61
CA GLU A 48 -7.33 4.90 -9.98
C GLU A 48 -7.37 6.11 -10.91
N ASP A 49 -6.65 7.17 -10.61
CA ASP A 49 -6.58 8.36 -11.44
C ASP A 49 -6.04 8.04 -12.85
N ILE A 50 -5.02 7.20 -12.94
CA ILE A 50 -4.46 6.80 -14.24
C ILE A 50 -5.47 5.98 -15.05
N VAL A 51 -6.17 5.05 -14.41
CA VAL A 51 -7.19 4.23 -15.07
C VAL A 51 -8.34 5.10 -15.58
N LEU A 52 -8.83 6.02 -14.77
CA LEU A 52 -9.90 6.94 -15.16
C LEU A 52 -9.47 7.86 -16.31
N HIS A 53 -8.24 8.35 -16.25
CA HIS A 53 -7.68 9.17 -17.32
C HIS A 53 -7.58 8.39 -18.64
N ALA A 54 -7.09 7.16 -18.60
CA ALA A 54 -7.01 6.28 -19.75
C ALA A 54 -8.41 5.94 -20.30
N ALA A 55 -9.41 5.84 -19.46
CA ALA A 55 -10.79 5.56 -19.85
C ALA A 55 -11.45 6.76 -20.54
N GLU A 56 -11.13 7.97 -20.12
CA GLU A 56 -11.72 9.20 -20.67
C GLU A 56 -11.07 9.64 -21.96
N GLU A 57 -9.77 9.52 -22.10
CA GLU A 57 -8.99 10.01 -23.23
C GLU A 57 -8.76 8.94 -24.31
N ALA A 58 -9.84 8.40 -24.90
CA ALA A 58 -9.70 7.54 -26.05
C ALA A 58 -9.48 8.38 -27.34
N PRO A 59 -8.61 7.92 -28.27
CA PRO A 59 -7.92 6.61 -28.34
C PRO A 59 -6.45 6.62 -27.88
N ILE A 60 -6.07 7.51 -26.98
CA ILE A 60 -4.68 7.68 -26.56
C ILE A 60 -4.31 6.62 -25.53
N ASP A 61 -3.25 5.86 -25.79
CA ASP A 61 -2.67 4.92 -24.87
C ASP A 61 -1.83 5.67 -23.82
N VAL A 62 -1.94 5.26 -22.55
CA VAL A 62 -1.18 5.85 -21.46
C VAL A 62 -0.08 4.88 -21.03
N ILE A 63 1.16 5.34 -21.04
CA ILE A 63 2.32 4.57 -20.59
C ILE A 63 2.83 5.21 -19.31
N VAL A 64 2.93 4.41 -18.27
CA VAL A 64 3.33 4.89 -16.95
C VAL A 64 4.45 4.01 -16.40
N LYS A 65 5.48 4.65 -15.88
CA LYS A 65 6.48 3.97 -15.08
C LYS A 65 5.92 3.75 -13.68
N LEU A 66 6.05 2.54 -13.17
CA LEU A 66 5.49 2.20 -11.87
C LEU A 66 6.12 3.00 -10.72
N ASP A 67 7.35 3.47 -10.87
CA ASP A 67 8.02 4.32 -9.89
C ASP A 67 7.31 5.68 -9.69
N GLU A 68 6.56 6.15 -10.67
CA GLU A 68 5.74 7.35 -10.54
C GLU A 68 4.51 7.12 -9.64
N VAL A 69 4.09 5.86 -9.49
CA VAL A 69 2.94 5.46 -8.69
C VAL A 69 3.38 5.00 -7.31
N SER A 70 4.44 4.21 -7.23
CA SER A 70 4.92 3.63 -5.99
C SER A 70 6.42 3.46 -6.01
N SER A 71 7.10 3.85 -4.94
CA SER A 71 8.51 3.56 -4.72
C SER A 71 8.75 2.14 -4.20
N GLU A 72 7.70 1.48 -3.71
CA GLU A 72 7.75 0.15 -3.13
C GLU A 72 7.18 -0.88 -4.11
N PRO A 73 7.63 -2.15 -4.05
CA PRO A 73 7.02 -3.21 -4.84
C PRO A 73 5.53 -3.35 -4.53
N VAL A 74 4.73 -3.58 -5.54
CA VAL A 74 3.27 -3.69 -5.41
C VAL A 74 2.75 -4.92 -6.13
N GLU A 75 1.64 -5.46 -5.64
CA GLU A 75 0.85 -6.46 -6.33
C GLU A 75 -0.52 -5.87 -6.63
N ILE A 76 -0.94 -5.96 -7.88
CA ILE A 76 -2.22 -5.44 -8.32
C ILE A 76 -3.11 -6.61 -8.71
N LYS A 77 -4.27 -6.71 -8.08
CA LYS A 77 -5.30 -7.70 -8.43
C LYS A 77 -6.54 -6.98 -8.89
N VAL A 78 -7.08 -7.43 -9.98
CA VAL A 78 -8.28 -6.85 -10.57
C VAL A 78 -9.36 -7.92 -10.72
N ASN A 79 -10.56 -7.61 -10.23
CA ASN A 79 -11.73 -8.44 -10.42
C ASN A 79 -12.86 -7.56 -10.98
N LYS A 80 -13.02 -7.58 -12.30
CA LYS A 80 -13.99 -6.75 -13.03
C LYS A 80 -13.76 -5.25 -12.76
N THR A 81 -14.53 -4.66 -11.86
CA THR A 81 -14.45 -3.25 -11.50
C THR A 81 -13.70 -3.00 -10.18
N THR A 82 -13.38 -4.05 -9.44
CA THR A 82 -12.68 -3.94 -8.15
C THR A 82 -11.19 -4.10 -8.35
N VAL A 83 -10.44 -3.12 -7.88
CA VAL A 83 -8.97 -3.13 -7.91
C VAL A 83 -8.46 -3.22 -6.50
N THR A 84 -7.58 -4.17 -6.25
CA THR A 84 -6.90 -4.35 -4.96
C THR A 84 -5.41 -4.15 -5.16
N VAL A 85 -4.83 -3.25 -4.41
CA VAL A 85 -3.39 -2.98 -4.42
C VAL A 85 -2.80 -3.45 -3.10
N ARG A 86 -1.74 -4.25 -3.17
CA ARG A 86 -0.96 -4.69 -2.01
C ARG A 86 0.43 -4.09 -2.11
N VAL A 87 0.81 -3.33 -1.10
CA VAL A 87 2.13 -2.70 -1.02
C VAL A 87 3.00 -3.51 -0.07
N PHE A 88 4.20 -3.86 -0.53
CA PHE A 88 5.18 -4.65 0.23
C PHE A 88 6.29 -3.73 0.71
N ARG A 89 6.34 -3.50 2.02
CA ARG A 89 7.34 -2.66 2.63
C ARG A 89 7.87 -3.31 3.91
N ARG A 90 9.17 -3.58 3.96
CA ARG A 90 9.86 -4.09 5.15
C ARG A 90 9.15 -5.26 5.84
N ASN A 91 8.84 -6.32 5.13
CA ASN A 91 8.11 -7.49 5.64
C ASN A 91 6.65 -7.19 6.07
N ILE A 92 6.16 -6.00 5.83
CA ILE A 92 4.77 -5.62 6.09
C ILE A 92 4.03 -5.52 4.76
N VAL A 93 2.85 -6.13 4.71
CA VAL A 93 1.98 -6.09 3.53
C VAL A 93 0.70 -5.36 3.90
N VAL A 94 0.40 -4.30 3.17
CA VAL A 94 -0.84 -3.54 3.36
C VAL A 94 -1.65 -3.63 2.08
N SER A 95 -2.93 -3.96 2.22
CA SER A 95 -3.86 -4.14 1.11
C SER A 95 -4.98 -3.10 1.19
N LYS A 96 -5.28 -2.47 0.07
CA LYS A 96 -6.41 -1.56 -0.09
C LYS A 96 -7.14 -1.88 -1.39
N SER A 97 -8.46 -1.75 -1.36
CA SER A 97 -9.32 -2.02 -2.50
C SER A 97 -10.23 -0.85 -2.79
N THR A 98 -10.55 -0.67 -4.06
CA THR A 98 -11.57 0.28 -4.51
C THR A 98 -12.36 -0.30 -5.68
N THR A 99 -13.55 0.25 -5.89
CA THR A 99 -14.38 -0.10 -7.03
C THR A 99 -14.37 1.05 -8.02
N LEU A 100 -14.04 0.76 -9.27
CA LEU A 100 -13.98 1.75 -10.34
C LEU A 100 -15.27 1.71 -11.16
N PRO A 101 -15.66 2.84 -11.79
CA PRO A 101 -16.82 2.86 -12.71
C PRO A 101 -16.54 2.16 -14.05
N THR A 102 -15.29 1.78 -14.30
CA THR A 102 -14.84 1.18 -15.54
C THR A 102 -14.35 -0.24 -15.28
N LYS A 103 -14.61 -1.16 -16.21
CA LYS A 103 -14.04 -2.50 -16.14
C LYS A 103 -12.55 -2.45 -16.43
N VAL A 104 -11.77 -3.15 -15.65
CA VAL A 104 -10.31 -3.20 -15.79
C VAL A 104 -9.90 -4.65 -16.00
N GLU A 105 -9.00 -4.88 -16.94
CA GLU A 105 -8.39 -6.18 -17.18
C GLU A 105 -6.89 -6.09 -16.98
N PHE A 106 -6.36 -6.92 -16.11
CA PHE A 106 -4.95 -7.00 -15.80
C PHE A 106 -4.56 -8.45 -15.60
N ASN A 107 -3.77 -8.97 -16.52
CA ASN A 107 -3.46 -10.41 -16.58
C ASN A 107 -2.15 -10.80 -15.89
N TYR A 108 -1.42 -9.85 -15.36
CA TYR A 108 -0.18 -10.13 -14.65
C TYR A 108 -0.46 -10.57 -13.21
N THR A 109 0.15 -11.66 -12.81
CA THR A 109 0.08 -12.14 -11.43
C THR A 109 1.48 -12.11 -10.82
N GLY A 110 1.58 -11.56 -9.62
CA GLY A 110 2.83 -11.48 -8.88
C GLY A 110 3.22 -10.06 -8.51
N LEU A 111 4.41 -9.98 -7.93
CA LEU A 111 4.96 -8.72 -7.43
C LEU A 111 5.55 -7.88 -8.57
N LEU A 112 5.17 -6.62 -8.61
CA LEU A 112 5.70 -5.67 -9.58
C LEU A 112 6.72 -4.75 -8.90
N PRO A 113 8.02 -4.86 -9.26
CA PRO A 113 9.00 -3.89 -8.80
C PRO A 113 8.78 -2.51 -9.41
N ALA A 114 9.31 -1.48 -8.76
CA ALA A 114 9.12 -0.09 -9.20
C ALA A 114 9.69 0.23 -10.59
N SER A 115 10.57 -0.63 -11.10
CA SER A 115 11.16 -0.49 -12.43
C SER A 115 10.23 -0.87 -13.58
N CYS A 116 9.07 -1.45 -13.29
CA CYS A 116 8.13 -1.89 -14.32
C CYS A 116 7.47 -0.71 -15.04
N ILE A 117 7.17 -0.93 -16.31
CA ILE A 117 6.43 0.01 -17.14
C ILE A 117 5.08 -0.62 -17.48
N LEU A 118 4.00 0.09 -17.17
CA LEU A 118 2.64 -0.33 -17.43
C LEU A 118 2.05 0.44 -18.60
N HIS A 119 1.33 -0.27 -19.45
CA HIS A 119 0.64 0.30 -20.60
C HIS A 119 -0.87 0.18 -20.37
N PHE A 120 -1.54 1.31 -20.31
CA PHE A 120 -2.99 1.40 -20.12
C PHE A 120 -3.64 1.71 -21.45
N ARG A 121 -4.56 0.86 -21.86
CA ARG A 121 -5.22 0.98 -23.15
C ARG A 121 -6.72 0.84 -22.98
N LYS A 122 -7.46 1.77 -23.57
CA LYS A 122 -8.93 1.68 -23.61
C LYS A 122 -9.38 0.71 -24.70
N LEU A 123 -10.21 -0.24 -24.31
CA LEU A 123 -10.83 -1.17 -25.25
C LEU A 123 -12.35 -0.98 -25.23
N GLY A 124 -12.93 -0.58 -26.35
CA GLY A 124 -14.36 -0.29 -26.41
C GLY A 124 -14.73 0.95 -25.58
N ASN A 125 -15.97 0.99 -25.07
CA ASN A 125 -16.46 2.14 -24.32
C ASN A 125 -16.31 2.02 -22.79
N ASP A 126 -16.13 0.79 -22.28
CA ASP A 126 -16.26 0.51 -20.86
C ASP A 126 -15.08 -0.22 -20.24
N LYS A 127 -14.02 -0.48 -20.99
CA LYS A 127 -12.95 -1.38 -20.54
C LYS A 127 -11.57 -0.77 -20.72
N VAL A 128 -10.74 -0.89 -19.71
CA VAL A 128 -9.32 -0.54 -19.76
C VAL A 128 -8.49 -1.81 -19.59
N ILE A 129 -7.57 -2.04 -20.51
CA ILE A 129 -6.62 -3.15 -20.44
C ILE A 129 -5.28 -2.61 -19.98
N ILE A 130 -4.70 -3.27 -19.00
CA ILE A 130 -3.39 -2.94 -18.47
C ILE A 130 -2.42 -4.07 -18.80
N ASN A 131 -1.35 -3.74 -19.49
CA ASN A 131 -0.28 -4.66 -19.81
C ASN A 131 1.03 -4.22 -19.17
N VAL A 132 1.83 -5.18 -18.74
CA VAL A 132 3.21 -4.93 -18.31
C VAL A 132 4.09 -5.00 -19.54
N GLU A 133 4.69 -3.88 -19.94
CA GLU A 133 5.57 -3.86 -21.10
C GLU A 133 6.93 -4.44 -20.78
N ARG A 134 7.50 -4.02 -19.63
CA ARG A 134 8.79 -4.52 -19.17
C ARG A 134 9.00 -4.13 -17.70
N CYS A 135 9.86 -4.84 -17.04
CA CYS A 135 10.32 -4.53 -15.70
C CYS A 135 11.87 -4.34 -15.62
#